data_284fabfd217b5060816fd9ad315cabb3
#
_entry.id   284fabfd217b5060816fd9ad315cabb3
#
_cell.length_a   1.000
_cell.length_b   1.000
_cell.length_c   1.000
_cell.angle_alpha   90.00
_cell.angle_beta   90.00
_cell.angle_gamma   90.00
#
_symmetry.space_group_name_H-M   'P 1'
#
loop_
_entity.id
_entity.type
_entity.pdbx_description
1 polymer ?
#
loop_
_entity_poly.entity_id
_entity_poly.type
_entity_poly.pdbx_seq_one_letter_code
_entity_poly.pdbx_strand_id
1 'polypeptide(L)'
;MINIILGPPGTGKTTKLLEICRSKKEEGISWDKIGFFSFSQKAAYEARDRARDKFQASREELDNFRTLHSFAYRNLPIDNNNLFKKKNWKELSSMIGWDLNFDESEDSIYTNTNHKFVNLINLSRLKNTELLQEWRNSDDRTMSWARLEYLNDTINKFKHENNLFDYTDMIVNYTHDPHVKNFDVLFIDEAQDMPTVQFEMINKLIKNSKETFIAGDDDQAIFRWMGA
;
A
#
# COMPACT_ATOMS: atom_id res chain seq x y z
N MET A 1 -15.34 13.23 9.38
CA MET A 1 -15.49 14.23 8.28
C MET A 1 -14.37 13.97 7.27
N ILE A 2 -14.64 14.02 5.95
CA ILE A 2 -13.64 13.84 4.89
C ILE A 2 -13.50 15.16 4.13
N ASN A 3 -12.27 15.63 3.97
CA ASN A 3 -11.90 16.84 3.23
C ASN A 3 -10.98 16.44 2.07
N ILE A 4 -11.26 16.91 0.86
CA ILE A 4 -10.48 16.57 -0.35
C ILE A 4 -9.75 17.82 -0.83
N ILE A 5 -8.45 17.66 -1.14
CA ILE A 5 -7.56 18.70 -1.66
C ILE A 5 -7.10 18.26 -3.05
N LEU A 6 -7.59 18.93 -4.08
CA LEU A 6 -7.29 18.60 -5.46
C LEU A 6 -6.36 19.64 -6.08
N GLY A 7 -5.51 19.19 -6.97
CA GLY A 7 -4.63 20.05 -7.74
C GLY A 7 -3.56 19.29 -8.52
N PRO A 8 -3.08 19.84 -9.62
CA PRO A 8 -2.03 19.22 -10.42
C PRO A 8 -0.70 19.09 -9.67
N PRO A 9 0.29 18.32 -10.21
CA PRO A 9 1.61 18.21 -9.61
C PRO A 9 2.25 19.58 -9.35
N GLY A 10 2.97 19.70 -8.23
CA GLY A 10 3.69 20.93 -7.88
C GLY A 10 2.85 22.09 -7.33
N THR A 11 1.53 21.93 -7.13
CA THR A 11 0.65 22.98 -6.59
C THR A 11 0.71 23.12 -5.06
N GLY A 12 1.56 22.33 -4.39
CA GLY A 12 1.75 22.44 -2.94
C GLY A 12 0.76 21.64 -2.10
N LYS A 13 0.10 20.62 -2.64
CA LYS A 13 -0.83 19.73 -1.91
C LYS A 13 -0.24 19.20 -0.60
N THR A 14 0.93 18.57 -0.66
CA THR A 14 1.65 18.09 0.53
C THR A 14 1.95 19.22 1.53
N THR A 15 2.34 20.39 1.05
CA THR A 15 2.57 21.57 1.89
C THR A 15 1.29 21.98 2.61
N LYS A 16 0.16 21.97 1.90
CA LYS A 16 -1.16 22.28 2.49
C LYS A 16 -1.57 21.26 3.54
N LEU A 17 -1.36 19.93 3.28
CA LEU A 17 -1.60 18.90 4.30
C LEU A 17 -0.75 19.14 5.56
N LEU A 18 0.53 19.51 5.41
CA LEU A 18 1.42 19.79 6.54
C LEU A 18 1.02 21.09 7.28
N GLU A 19 0.47 22.09 6.61
CA GLU A 19 -0.08 23.29 7.27
C GLU A 19 -1.30 22.93 8.13
N ILE A 20 -2.22 22.13 7.59
CA ILE A 20 -3.37 21.63 8.35
C ILE A 20 -2.91 20.76 9.53
N CYS A 21 -1.93 19.88 9.31
CA CYS A 21 -1.33 19.08 10.37
C CYS A 21 -0.78 19.95 11.52
N ARG A 22 -0.13 21.05 11.18
CA ARG A 22 0.33 22.04 12.17
C ARG A 22 -0.82 22.63 12.97
N SER A 23 -1.88 23.11 12.31
CA SER A 23 -3.06 23.65 12.99
C SER A 23 -3.65 22.62 13.97
N LYS A 24 -3.78 21.36 13.53
CA LYS A 24 -4.27 20.26 14.38
C LYS A 24 -3.37 19.99 15.59
N LYS A 25 -2.07 20.13 15.42
CA LYS A 25 -1.11 20.03 16.53
C LYS A 25 -1.26 21.21 17.50
N GLU A 26 -1.46 22.42 17.01
CA GLU A 26 -1.70 23.64 17.81
C GLU A 26 -3.06 23.55 18.55
N GLU A 27 -4.04 22.83 18.01
CA GLU A 27 -5.31 22.47 18.69
C GLU A 27 -5.12 21.44 19.82
N GLY A 28 -3.89 20.92 20.05
CA GLY A 28 -3.55 20.00 21.13
C GLY A 28 -3.63 18.52 20.78
N ILE A 29 -3.82 18.14 19.50
CA ILE A 29 -3.84 16.74 19.09
C ILE A 29 -2.43 16.15 19.21
N SER A 30 -2.28 15.01 19.89
CA SER A 30 -0.99 14.34 20.06
C SER A 30 -0.53 13.61 18.78
N TRP A 31 0.79 13.50 18.58
CA TRP A 31 1.37 12.89 17.37
C TRP A 31 0.94 11.44 17.13
N ASP A 32 0.72 10.66 18.20
CA ASP A 32 0.24 9.28 18.12
C ASP A 32 -1.20 9.18 17.56
N LYS A 33 -1.97 10.28 17.60
CA LYS A 33 -3.33 10.41 17.06
C LYS A 33 -3.38 11.04 15.66
N ILE A 34 -2.23 11.34 15.09
CA ILE A 34 -2.10 11.87 13.72
C ILE A 34 -1.49 10.76 12.84
N GLY A 35 -2.20 10.37 11.78
CA GLY A 35 -1.69 9.49 10.72
C GLY A 35 -1.40 10.29 9.46
N PHE A 36 -0.24 10.09 8.83
CA PHE A 36 0.11 10.68 7.55
C PHE A 36 0.63 9.59 6.62
N PHE A 37 -0.13 9.26 5.60
CA PHE A 37 0.19 8.17 4.69
C PHE A 37 0.38 8.66 3.26
N SER A 38 1.41 8.14 2.59
CA SER A 38 1.68 8.40 1.18
C SER A 38 1.94 7.10 0.43
N PHE A 39 1.76 7.12 -0.89
CA PHE A 39 1.95 5.95 -1.74
C PHE A 39 3.41 5.45 -1.73
N SER A 40 4.37 6.34 -1.97
CA SER A 40 5.78 5.95 -2.07
C SER A 40 6.56 6.21 -0.79
N GLN A 41 7.61 5.42 -0.57
CA GLN A 41 8.54 5.62 0.55
C GLN A 41 9.20 7.01 0.48
N LYS A 42 9.60 7.43 -0.74
CA LYS A 42 10.22 8.75 -0.95
C LYS A 42 9.30 9.86 -0.50
N ALA A 43 8.03 9.87 -0.94
CA ALA A 43 7.05 10.88 -0.55
C ALA A 43 6.76 10.85 0.96
N ALA A 44 6.63 9.65 1.56
CA ALA A 44 6.43 9.52 2.99
C ALA A 44 7.62 10.05 3.82
N TYR A 45 8.85 9.78 3.38
CA TYR A 45 10.06 10.29 4.04
C TYR A 45 10.20 11.80 3.87
N GLU A 46 9.93 12.34 2.68
CA GLU A 46 9.95 13.78 2.42
C GLU A 46 8.93 14.52 3.29
N ALA A 47 7.69 14.02 3.39
CA ALA A 47 6.67 14.59 4.27
C ALA A 47 7.11 14.55 5.74
N ARG A 48 7.67 13.43 6.20
CA ARG A 48 8.19 13.28 7.57
C ARG A 48 9.35 14.24 7.85
N ASP A 49 10.31 14.35 6.93
CA ASP A 49 11.46 15.24 7.11
C ASP A 49 11.04 16.71 7.13
N ARG A 50 10.14 17.12 6.24
CA ARG A 50 9.51 18.45 6.27
C ARG A 50 8.74 18.69 7.56
N ALA A 51 8.02 17.69 8.07
CA ALA A 51 7.31 17.78 9.34
C ALA A 51 8.28 17.93 10.52
N ARG A 52 9.36 17.13 10.54
CA ARG A 52 10.40 17.21 11.56
C ARG A 52 11.02 18.61 11.62
N ASP A 53 11.42 19.16 10.48
CA ASP A 53 12.06 20.46 10.40
C ASP A 53 11.09 21.60 10.78
N LYS A 54 9.82 21.49 10.34
CA LYS A 54 8.79 22.52 10.57
C LYS A 54 8.26 22.52 12.01
N PHE A 55 8.15 21.35 12.64
CA PHE A 55 7.51 21.16 13.94
C PHE A 55 8.51 20.89 15.08
N GLN A 56 9.79 20.75 14.77
CA GLN A 56 10.82 20.34 15.72
C GLN A 56 10.48 19.03 16.44
N ALA A 57 9.72 18.16 15.76
CA ALA A 57 9.28 16.88 16.27
C ALA A 57 10.37 15.80 16.10
N SER A 58 10.45 14.88 17.04
CA SER A 58 11.36 13.73 16.95
C SER A 58 10.89 12.72 15.91
N ARG A 59 11.78 11.82 15.50
CA ARG A 59 11.44 10.74 14.56
C ARG A 59 10.39 9.78 15.14
N GLU A 60 10.47 9.54 16.44
CA GLU A 60 9.55 8.68 17.19
C GLU A 60 8.15 9.30 17.26
N GLU A 61 8.06 10.61 17.45
CA GLU A 61 6.79 11.32 17.44
C GLU A 61 6.10 11.24 16.06
N LEU A 62 6.88 11.28 14.97
CA LEU A 62 6.38 11.18 13.60
C LEU A 62 6.31 9.71 13.08
N ASP A 63 6.17 8.74 13.97
CA ASP A 63 6.18 7.32 13.62
C ASP A 63 5.03 6.92 12.68
N ASN A 64 3.92 7.65 12.65
CA ASN A 64 2.80 7.44 11.76
C ASN A 64 2.91 8.20 10.41
N PHE A 65 4.05 8.85 10.12
CA PHE A 65 4.35 9.44 8.82
C PHE A 65 5.07 8.38 7.96
N ARG A 66 4.33 7.60 7.18
CA ARG A 66 4.87 6.44 6.46
C ARG A 66 4.02 5.97 5.29
N THR A 67 4.46 4.91 4.60
CA THR A 67 3.61 4.23 3.63
C THR A 67 2.62 3.28 4.33
N LEU A 68 1.52 2.96 3.66
CA LEU A 68 0.54 1.98 4.16
C LEU A 68 1.18 0.61 4.42
N HIS A 69 2.10 0.16 3.55
CA HIS A 69 2.83 -1.10 3.75
C HIS A 69 3.67 -1.10 5.04
N SER A 70 4.44 -0.03 5.25
CA SER A 70 5.24 0.11 6.48
C SER A 70 4.37 0.19 7.73
N PHE A 71 3.18 0.77 7.61
CA PHE A 71 2.22 0.83 8.71
C PHE A 71 1.59 -0.55 8.98
N ALA A 72 1.15 -1.26 7.94
CA ALA A 72 0.61 -2.61 8.06
C ALA A 72 1.64 -3.56 8.69
N TYR A 73 2.89 -3.56 8.17
CA TYR A 73 3.98 -4.38 8.70
C TYR A 73 4.22 -4.19 10.20
N ARG A 74 4.12 -2.96 10.70
CA ARG A 74 4.34 -2.66 12.13
C ARG A 74 3.18 -3.02 13.05
N ASN A 75 1.99 -3.10 12.50
CA ASN A 75 0.77 -3.36 13.27
C ASN A 75 0.27 -4.80 13.13
N LEU A 76 0.93 -5.62 12.32
CA LEU A 76 0.66 -7.05 12.18
C LEU A 76 1.73 -7.87 12.92
N PRO A 77 1.43 -9.09 13.36
CA PRO A 77 2.39 -10.00 13.98
C PRO A 77 3.32 -10.63 12.92
N ILE A 78 4.01 -9.78 12.14
CA ILE A 78 4.90 -10.16 11.04
C ILE A 78 6.31 -9.64 11.35
N ASP A 79 7.32 -10.48 11.21
CA ASP A 79 8.71 -10.09 11.32
C ASP A 79 9.47 -10.25 10.00
N ASN A 80 10.77 -9.93 10.01
CA ASN A 80 11.60 -10.01 8.81
C ASN A 80 11.77 -11.44 8.25
N ASN A 81 11.51 -12.49 9.04
CA ASN A 81 11.58 -13.88 8.62
C ASN A 81 10.31 -14.31 7.88
N ASN A 82 9.19 -13.65 8.18
CA ASN A 82 7.90 -13.88 7.50
C ASN A 82 7.78 -13.15 6.16
N LEU A 83 8.79 -12.37 5.73
CA LEU A 83 8.72 -11.65 4.47
C LEU A 83 9.03 -12.57 3.29
N PHE A 84 8.12 -12.57 2.31
CA PHE A 84 8.30 -13.25 1.03
C PHE A 84 9.30 -12.46 0.17
N LYS A 85 10.56 -12.94 0.13
CA LYS A 85 11.70 -12.25 -0.49
C LYS A 85 12.20 -12.98 -1.74
N LYS A 86 13.15 -12.36 -2.44
CA LYS A 86 13.81 -12.91 -3.62
C LYS A 86 14.29 -14.36 -3.43
N LYS A 87 14.82 -14.73 -2.25
CA LYS A 87 15.24 -16.10 -1.94
C LYS A 87 14.08 -17.09 -2.06
N ASN A 88 12.89 -16.70 -1.62
CA ASN A 88 11.69 -17.55 -1.66
C ASN A 88 11.17 -17.71 -3.10
N TRP A 89 11.28 -16.67 -3.91
CA TRP A 89 11.00 -16.76 -5.34
C TRP A 89 11.95 -17.73 -6.05
N LYS A 90 13.27 -17.69 -5.74
CA LYS A 90 14.24 -18.63 -6.30
C LYS A 90 13.93 -20.08 -5.89
N GLU A 91 13.58 -20.28 -4.63
CA GLU A 91 13.17 -21.61 -4.11
C GLU A 91 11.91 -22.13 -4.82
N LEU A 92 10.87 -21.32 -4.90
CA LEU A 92 9.64 -21.64 -5.61
C LEU A 92 9.90 -21.92 -7.09
N SER A 93 10.70 -21.11 -7.77
CA SER A 93 11.12 -21.29 -9.17
C SER A 93 11.80 -22.64 -9.39
N SER A 94 12.72 -23.00 -8.50
CA SER A 94 13.41 -24.31 -8.54
C SER A 94 12.44 -25.48 -8.30
N MET A 95 11.51 -25.32 -7.37
CA MET A 95 10.54 -26.35 -6.99
C MET A 95 9.58 -26.68 -8.14
N ILE A 96 9.12 -25.68 -8.89
CA ILE A 96 8.16 -25.88 -10.01
C ILE A 96 8.85 -26.07 -11.37
N GLY A 97 10.17 -25.87 -11.44
CA GLY A 97 10.94 -25.93 -12.70
C GLY A 97 10.62 -24.80 -13.69
N TRP A 98 10.15 -23.65 -13.20
CA TRP A 98 9.83 -22.47 -14.02
C TRP A 98 10.79 -21.33 -13.69
N ASP A 99 11.31 -20.67 -14.73
CA ASP A 99 12.09 -19.47 -14.57
C ASP A 99 11.14 -18.28 -14.36
N LEU A 100 10.99 -17.87 -13.10
CA LEU A 100 10.10 -16.77 -12.72
C LEU A 100 10.76 -15.39 -12.79
N ASN A 101 12.00 -15.29 -13.30
CA ASN A 101 12.80 -14.09 -13.55
C ASN A 101 12.40 -12.84 -12.76
N PHE A 102 13.14 -12.56 -11.68
CA PHE A 102 12.94 -11.35 -10.86
C PHE A 102 14.07 -10.36 -11.09
N ASP A 103 13.70 -9.12 -11.36
CA ASP A 103 14.65 -8.03 -11.51
C ASP A 103 15.38 -7.72 -10.20
N GLU A 104 16.63 -7.27 -10.29
CA GLU A 104 17.53 -7.13 -9.14
C GLU A 104 17.31 -5.83 -8.33
N SER A 105 16.39 -4.95 -8.75
CA SER A 105 16.15 -3.69 -8.04
C SER A 105 15.50 -3.95 -6.68
N GLU A 106 16.26 -3.70 -5.62
CA GLU A 106 15.81 -3.86 -4.22
C GLU A 106 14.70 -2.86 -3.82
N ASP A 107 14.46 -1.81 -4.62
CA ASP A 107 13.56 -0.70 -4.30
C ASP A 107 12.10 -0.87 -4.77
N SER A 108 11.79 -1.96 -5.45
CA SER A 108 10.43 -2.19 -5.94
C SER A 108 9.55 -2.77 -4.85
N ILE A 109 8.60 -1.98 -4.38
CA ILE A 109 7.52 -2.41 -3.47
C ILE A 109 6.67 -3.52 -4.11
N TYR A 110 6.62 -3.55 -5.44
CA TYR A 110 5.96 -4.58 -6.22
C TYR A 110 7.01 -5.42 -6.91
N THR A 111 6.80 -6.73 -6.91
CA THR A 111 7.70 -7.67 -7.58
C THR A 111 7.79 -7.33 -9.05
N ASN A 112 8.84 -6.62 -9.46
CA ASN A 112 9.14 -6.41 -10.88
C ASN A 112 9.63 -7.74 -11.44
N THR A 113 8.80 -8.38 -12.22
CA THR A 113 9.13 -9.59 -12.94
C THR A 113 8.70 -9.46 -14.40
N ASN A 114 9.50 -9.96 -15.31
CA ASN A 114 9.11 -10.11 -16.70
C ASN A 114 8.20 -11.32 -16.94
N HIS A 115 7.90 -12.08 -15.88
CA HIS A 115 7.06 -13.27 -16.00
C HIS A 115 5.57 -12.89 -16.04
N LYS A 116 4.97 -13.01 -17.20
CA LYS A 116 3.60 -12.56 -17.49
C LYS A 116 2.52 -13.12 -16.55
N PHE A 117 2.65 -14.37 -16.10
CA PHE A 117 1.71 -14.97 -15.15
C PHE A 117 1.79 -14.29 -13.77
N VAL A 118 3.00 -14.04 -13.27
CA VAL A 118 3.19 -13.37 -11.98
C VAL A 118 2.66 -11.93 -12.04
N ASN A 119 2.90 -11.22 -13.14
CA ASN A 119 2.36 -9.87 -13.35
C ASN A 119 0.84 -9.86 -13.32
N LEU A 120 0.18 -10.83 -13.95
CA LEU A 120 -1.28 -10.90 -13.95
C LEU A 120 -1.84 -11.26 -12.57
N ILE A 121 -1.20 -12.18 -11.84
CA ILE A 121 -1.55 -12.49 -10.45
C ILE A 121 -1.42 -11.23 -9.57
N ASN A 122 -0.31 -10.51 -9.69
CA ASN A 122 -0.12 -9.26 -8.93
C ASN A 122 -1.17 -8.20 -9.30
N LEU A 123 -1.46 -8.04 -10.59
CA LEU A 123 -2.44 -7.07 -11.06
C LEU A 123 -3.85 -7.35 -10.51
N SER A 124 -4.30 -8.61 -10.53
CA SER A 124 -5.60 -8.99 -9.99
C SER A 124 -5.69 -8.68 -8.49
N ARG A 125 -4.63 -8.94 -7.74
CA ARG A 125 -4.55 -8.68 -6.30
C ARG A 125 -4.54 -7.17 -5.99
N LEU A 126 -3.79 -6.37 -6.77
CA LEU A 126 -3.74 -4.92 -6.60
C LEU A 126 -5.07 -4.24 -6.92
N LYS A 127 -5.77 -4.74 -7.94
CA LYS A 127 -7.12 -4.26 -8.31
C LYS A 127 -8.22 -4.83 -7.42
N ASN A 128 -7.91 -5.80 -6.57
CA ASN A 128 -8.89 -6.59 -5.83
C ASN A 128 -9.98 -7.20 -6.74
N THR A 129 -9.54 -7.82 -7.85
CA THR A 129 -10.40 -8.49 -8.83
C THR A 129 -10.10 -9.98 -8.88
N GLU A 130 -11.06 -10.77 -9.35
CA GLU A 130 -10.82 -12.20 -9.56
C GLU A 130 -9.77 -12.44 -10.67
N LEU A 131 -8.81 -13.35 -10.42
CA LEU A 131 -7.75 -13.68 -11.36
C LEU A 131 -8.31 -14.17 -12.71
N LEU A 132 -9.42 -14.91 -12.70
CA LEU A 132 -10.09 -15.37 -13.91
C LEU A 132 -10.59 -14.20 -14.77
N GLN A 133 -11.11 -13.14 -14.13
CA GLN A 133 -11.57 -11.95 -14.84
C GLN A 133 -10.40 -11.19 -15.47
N GLU A 134 -9.30 -10.97 -14.73
CA GLU A 134 -8.10 -10.34 -15.27
C GLU A 134 -7.48 -11.16 -16.41
N TRP A 135 -7.46 -12.49 -16.28
CA TRP A 135 -7.01 -13.36 -17.37
C TRP A 135 -7.88 -13.24 -18.63
N ARG A 136 -9.21 -13.20 -18.49
CA ARG A 136 -10.14 -13.02 -19.62
C ARG A 136 -9.97 -11.65 -20.29
N ASN A 137 -9.65 -10.63 -19.53
CA ASN A 137 -9.43 -9.26 -20.02
C ASN A 137 -8.01 -9.05 -20.59
N SER A 138 -7.10 -10.01 -20.38
CA SER A 138 -5.76 -9.97 -20.92
C SER A 138 -5.77 -10.17 -22.43
N ASP A 139 -4.97 -9.37 -23.15
CA ASP A 139 -4.77 -9.51 -24.61
C ASP A 139 -3.86 -10.69 -24.96
N ASP A 140 -3.13 -11.26 -24.01
CA ASP A 140 -2.22 -12.39 -24.23
C ASP A 140 -2.95 -13.72 -24.29
N ARG A 141 -3.32 -14.12 -25.51
CA ARG A 141 -3.98 -15.40 -25.80
C ARG A 141 -3.05 -16.61 -25.68
N THR A 142 -1.76 -16.41 -25.51
CA THR A 142 -0.80 -17.52 -25.29
C THR A 142 -0.74 -17.97 -23.85
N MET A 143 -1.37 -17.21 -22.94
CA MET A 143 -1.42 -17.52 -21.51
C MET A 143 -2.52 -18.56 -21.21
N SER A 144 -2.11 -19.77 -20.85
CA SER A 144 -3.04 -20.83 -20.45
C SER A 144 -3.62 -20.57 -19.06
N TRP A 145 -4.95 -20.61 -18.90
CA TRP A 145 -5.62 -20.49 -17.61
C TRP A 145 -5.12 -21.54 -16.61
N ALA A 146 -5.09 -22.82 -17.01
CA ALA A 146 -4.67 -23.89 -16.12
C ALA A 146 -3.24 -23.69 -15.56
N ARG A 147 -2.33 -23.13 -16.36
CA ARG A 147 -0.97 -22.81 -15.89
C ARG A 147 -0.94 -21.61 -14.96
N LEU A 148 -1.75 -20.58 -15.25
CA LEU A 148 -1.87 -19.40 -14.41
C LEU A 148 -2.46 -19.76 -13.03
N GLU A 149 -3.55 -20.53 -13.03
CA GLU A 149 -4.22 -21.04 -11.82
C GLU A 149 -3.26 -21.90 -10.99
N TYR A 150 -2.59 -22.87 -11.63
CA TYR A 150 -1.57 -23.69 -10.97
C TYR A 150 -0.48 -22.85 -10.30
N LEU A 151 0.05 -21.82 -10.98
CA LEU A 151 1.08 -20.96 -10.41
C LEU A 151 0.55 -20.15 -9.24
N ASN A 152 -0.65 -19.57 -9.37
CA ASN A 152 -1.30 -18.82 -8.30
C ASN A 152 -1.49 -19.68 -7.04
N ASP A 153 -2.03 -20.89 -7.21
CA ASP A 153 -2.28 -21.80 -6.10
C ASP A 153 -0.97 -22.28 -5.46
N THR A 154 0.06 -22.50 -6.26
CA THR A 154 1.38 -22.90 -5.77
C THR A 154 2.04 -21.78 -4.98
N ILE A 155 1.98 -20.52 -5.45
CA ILE A 155 2.47 -19.35 -4.70
C ILE A 155 1.74 -19.22 -3.36
N ASN A 156 0.42 -19.31 -3.36
CA ASN A 156 -0.39 -19.17 -2.15
C ASN A 156 -0.11 -20.31 -1.15
N LYS A 157 -0.04 -21.54 -1.64
CA LYS A 157 0.31 -22.72 -0.83
C LYS A 157 1.71 -22.58 -0.23
N PHE A 158 2.70 -22.22 -1.04
CA PHE A 158 4.08 -22.02 -0.57
C PHE A 158 4.16 -20.93 0.51
N LYS A 159 3.49 -19.79 0.32
CA LYS A 159 3.43 -18.74 1.33
C LYS A 159 2.78 -19.22 2.62
N HIS A 160 1.66 -19.92 2.51
CA HIS A 160 0.93 -20.44 3.67
C HIS A 160 1.76 -21.45 4.46
N GLU A 161 2.37 -22.45 3.80
CA GLU A 161 3.16 -23.52 4.45
C GLU A 161 4.43 -22.99 5.13
N ASN A 162 4.99 -21.89 4.63
CA ASN A 162 6.20 -21.27 5.18
C ASN A 162 5.91 -20.01 6.03
N ASN A 163 4.65 -19.71 6.29
CA ASN A 163 4.21 -18.50 7.03
C ASN A 163 4.84 -17.22 6.46
N LEU A 164 4.72 -17.03 5.13
CA LEU A 164 5.32 -15.92 4.40
C LEU A 164 4.26 -14.96 3.89
N PHE A 165 4.58 -13.67 3.96
CA PHE A 165 3.73 -12.57 3.55
C PHE A 165 4.47 -11.67 2.55
N ASP A 166 3.88 -11.42 1.40
CA ASP A 166 4.32 -10.35 0.52
C ASP A 166 3.66 -9.00 0.90
N TYR A 167 4.03 -7.94 0.21
CA TYR A 167 3.52 -6.59 0.51
C TYR A 167 2.00 -6.47 0.34
N THR A 168 1.41 -7.14 -0.65
CA THR A 168 -0.06 -7.14 -0.83
C THR A 168 -0.75 -7.89 0.30
N ASP A 169 -0.19 -9.04 0.75
CA ASP A 169 -0.71 -9.76 1.91
C ASP A 169 -0.76 -8.89 3.17
N MET A 170 0.25 -8.03 3.39
CA MET A 170 0.26 -7.13 4.54
C MET A 170 -0.92 -6.14 4.50
N ILE A 171 -1.18 -5.55 3.34
CA ILE A 171 -2.31 -4.62 3.17
C ILE A 171 -3.64 -5.36 3.40
N VAL A 172 -3.82 -6.52 2.77
CA VAL A 172 -5.03 -7.34 2.90
C VAL A 172 -5.24 -7.78 4.36
N ASN A 173 -4.19 -8.33 5.01
CA ASN A 173 -4.29 -8.80 6.38
C ASN A 173 -4.62 -7.66 7.35
N TYR A 174 -3.97 -6.49 7.21
CA TYR A 174 -4.31 -5.33 8.03
C TYR A 174 -5.76 -4.86 7.77
N THR A 175 -6.21 -4.91 6.52
CA THR A 175 -7.59 -4.55 6.17
C THR A 175 -8.60 -5.47 6.87
N HIS A 176 -8.28 -6.73 7.09
CA HIS A 176 -9.15 -7.69 7.78
C HIS A 176 -8.89 -7.81 9.30
N ASP A 177 -7.83 -7.23 9.84
CA ASP A 177 -7.53 -7.28 11.27
C ASP A 177 -8.61 -6.54 12.07
N PRO A 178 -9.17 -7.14 13.13
CA PRO A 178 -10.13 -6.45 13.99
C PRO A 178 -9.52 -5.31 14.81
N HIS A 179 -8.20 -5.31 15.00
CA HIS A 179 -7.48 -4.32 15.80
C HIS A 179 -6.95 -3.19 14.94
N VAL A 180 -7.75 -2.14 14.78
CA VAL A 180 -7.38 -0.97 13.98
C VAL A 180 -6.93 0.17 14.87
N LYS A 181 -5.80 0.78 14.52
CA LYS A 181 -5.35 2.01 15.18
C LYS A 181 -6.32 3.16 14.88
N ASN A 182 -6.77 3.84 15.93
CA ASN A 182 -7.66 5.00 15.82
C ASN A 182 -6.83 6.28 15.71
N PHE A 183 -7.18 7.13 14.75
CA PHE A 183 -6.61 8.47 14.59
C PHE A 183 -7.65 9.55 14.88
N ASP A 184 -7.23 10.66 15.46
CA ASP A 184 -8.05 11.85 15.51
C ASP A 184 -8.04 12.55 14.15
N VAL A 185 -6.86 12.60 13.53
CA VAL A 185 -6.70 13.17 12.19
C VAL A 185 -5.89 12.23 11.30
N LEU A 186 -6.38 12.01 10.09
CA LEU A 186 -5.76 11.18 9.08
C LEU A 186 -5.44 12.01 7.84
N PHE A 187 -4.22 11.97 7.36
CA PHE A 187 -3.77 12.57 6.12
C PHE A 187 -3.38 11.48 5.12
N ILE A 188 -3.90 11.60 3.90
CA ILE A 188 -3.56 10.74 2.76
C ILE A 188 -3.02 11.62 1.65
N ASP A 189 -1.77 11.41 1.25
CA ASP A 189 -1.11 12.15 0.18
C ASP A 189 -0.89 11.28 -1.05
N GLU A 190 -0.92 11.87 -2.24
CA GLU A 190 -0.79 11.21 -3.55
C GLU A 190 -1.80 10.06 -3.73
N ALA A 191 -3.06 10.31 -3.37
CA ALA A 191 -4.11 9.29 -3.37
C ALA A 191 -4.38 8.71 -4.77
N GLN A 192 -4.17 9.45 -5.86
CA GLN A 192 -4.38 9.00 -7.23
C GLN A 192 -3.46 7.83 -7.64
N ASP A 193 -2.29 7.68 -7.00
CA ASP A 193 -1.32 6.64 -7.33
C ASP A 193 -1.60 5.30 -6.62
N MET A 194 -2.54 5.28 -5.69
CA MET A 194 -2.80 4.10 -4.86
C MET A 194 -3.68 3.07 -5.57
N PRO A 195 -3.32 1.78 -5.57
CA PRO A 195 -4.16 0.72 -6.11
C PRO A 195 -5.37 0.42 -5.22
N THR A 196 -6.40 -0.22 -5.77
CA THR A 196 -7.68 -0.50 -5.11
C THR A 196 -7.51 -1.18 -3.74
N VAL A 197 -6.63 -2.17 -3.62
CA VAL A 197 -6.37 -2.87 -2.35
C VAL A 197 -5.90 -1.94 -1.23
N GLN A 198 -5.13 -0.88 -1.57
CA GLN A 198 -4.71 0.12 -0.58
C GLN A 198 -5.86 1.03 -0.16
N PHE A 199 -6.79 1.32 -1.07
CA PHE A 199 -8.00 2.09 -0.72
C PHE A 199 -8.91 1.37 0.26
N GLU A 200 -8.98 0.06 0.20
CA GLU A 200 -9.74 -0.71 1.20
C GLU A 200 -9.15 -0.52 2.60
N MET A 201 -7.81 -0.56 2.71
CA MET A 201 -7.12 -0.25 3.96
C MET A 201 -7.36 1.20 4.40
N ILE A 202 -7.29 2.16 3.47
CA ILE A 202 -7.57 3.59 3.75
C ILE A 202 -9.01 3.75 4.24
N ASN A 203 -10.00 3.15 3.57
CA ASN A 203 -11.39 3.20 3.99
C ASN A 203 -11.60 2.68 5.41
N LYS A 204 -10.88 1.63 5.77
CA LYS A 204 -10.88 1.12 7.14
C LYS A 204 -10.28 2.14 8.13
N LEU A 205 -9.16 2.77 7.78
CA LEU A 205 -8.55 3.81 8.61
C LEU A 205 -9.46 5.04 8.74
N ILE A 206 -10.13 5.45 7.65
CA ILE A 206 -11.09 6.57 7.65
C ILE A 206 -12.25 6.30 8.61
N LYS A 207 -12.82 5.08 8.58
CA LYS A 207 -13.91 4.69 9.50
C LYS A 207 -13.49 4.75 10.97
N ASN A 208 -12.20 4.64 11.24
CA ASN A 208 -11.59 4.70 12.58
C ASN A 208 -10.89 6.05 12.84
N SER A 209 -11.24 7.10 12.12
CA SER A 209 -10.68 8.44 12.26
C SER A 209 -11.79 9.48 12.42
N LYS A 210 -11.55 10.53 13.21
CA LYS A 210 -12.55 11.61 13.42
C LYS A 210 -12.59 12.55 12.19
N GLU A 211 -11.43 12.90 11.68
CA GLU A 211 -11.27 13.80 10.54
C GLU A 211 -10.22 13.26 9.57
N THR A 212 -10.47 13.38 8.26
CA THR A 212 -9.56 12.90 7.22
C THR A 212 -9.35 13.97 6.15
N PHE A 213 -8.11 14.15 5.72
CA PHE A 213 -7.71 15.00 4.60
C PHE A 213 -7.04 14.14 3.54
N ILE A 214 -7.56 14.18 2.31
CA ILE A 214 -7.07 13.40 1.18
C ILE A 214 -6.59 14.36 0.10
N ALA A 215 -5.34 14.24 -0.32
CA ALA A 215 -4.77 15.02 -1.41
C ALA A 215 -4.47 14.13 -2.62
N GLY A 216 -4.78 14.64 -3.81
CA GLY A 216 -4.54 13.94 -5.08
C GLY A 216 -4.63 14.85 -6.30
N ASP A 217 -4.21 14.30 -7.46
CA ASP A 217 -4.10 15.05 -8.71
C ASP A 217 -5.33 14.95 -9.60
N ASP A 218 -6.04 13.82 -9.57
CA ASP A 218 -7.11 13.51 -10.50
C ASP A 218 -8.43 13.32 -9.76
N ASP A 219 -9.37 14.22 -10.00
CA ASP A 219 -10.72 14.19 -9.47
C ASP A 219 -11.41 12.85 -9.76
N GLN A 220 -11.23 12.31 -10.96
CA GLN A 220 -11.87 11.07 -11.38
C GLN A 220 -11.25 9.84 -10.70
N ALA A 221 -9.96 9.82 -10.46
CA ALA A 221 -9.30 8.73 -9.77
C ALA A 221 -9.77 8.64 -8.31
N ILE A 222 -9.85 9.79 -7.62
CA ILE A 222 -10.28 9.84 -6.22
C ILE A 222 -11.75 9.45 -6.06
N PHE A 223 -12.63 9.89 -6.95
CA PHE A 223 -14.07 9.58 -6.86
C PHE A 223 -14.40 8.13 -7.20
N ARG A 224 -13.70 7.50 -8.15
CA ARG A 224 -13.95 6.11 -8.54
C ARG A 224 -13.85 5.12 -7.39
N TRP A 225 -12.93 5.28 -6.48
CA TRP A 225 -12.79 4.34 -5.36
C TRP A 225 -13.65 4.71 -4.15
N MET A 226 -14.17 5.94 -4.08
CA MET A 226 -15.20 6.30 -3.08
C MET A 226 -16.60 5.82 -3.44
N GLY A 227 -16.79 5.20 -4.61
CA GLY A 227 -18.06 4.63 -5.02
C GLY A 227 -18.99 5.61 -5.74
N ALA A 228 -18.44 6.66 -6.36
CA ALA A 228 -19.19 7.60 -7.19
C ALA A 228 -19.20 7.21 -8.67
#